data_9a7020aa5d2fe26aace370505d4ddb03
#
_entry.id   9a7020aa5d2fe26aace370505d4ddb03
#
_cell.length_a   1.000
_cell.length_b   1.000
_cell.length_c   1.000
_cell.angle_alpha   90.00
_cell.angle_beta   90.00
_cell.angle_gamma   90.00
#
_symmetry.space_group_name_H-M   'P 1'
#
loop_
_entity.id
_entity.type
_entity.pdbx_description
1 polymer ?
#
loop_
_entity_poly.entity_id
_entity_poly.type
_entity_poly.pdbx_seq_one_letter_code
_entity_poly.pdbx_strand_id
1 'polypeptide(L)'
;KLLSEEFQKAMETTHCLTDELNDTSEQTVTKVQTILEKMRKNSYSLETDSGKADMVTGKVVLNMQWSGDGVYTMDEAEKDGLELSYAVPEEGSNLWFDGFCMMKNGISGDAKKKQAAQAFINYISRPDNVIRNMYYVGYTSVIAGGDSDLIFKYADWCYGAEEDEEEVSPYDLSYFFSGAKETPNKYVLEVPKPQASRQVSAQYPEQSVLKRSAVMQCFSEEANRRISRMWIRVRCF
;
A
#
# COMPACT_ATOMS: atom_id res chain seq x y z
N LYS A 1 20.63 -1.52 -6.64
CA LYS A 1 21.60 -0.82 -7.54
C LYS A 1 21.44 -1.18 -9.02
N LEU A 2 21.03 -2.40 -9.39
CA LEU A 2 20.83 -2.77 -10.82
C LEU A 2 19.50 -2.28 -11.41
N LEU A 3 18.52 -2.01 -10.57
CA LEU A 3 17.25 -1.37 -10.97
C LEU A 3 17.34 0.16 -10.91
N SER A 4 18.18 0.73 -10.04
CA SER A 4 18.20 2.16 -9.76
C SER A 4 18.64 3.02 -10.95
N GLU A 5 19.64 2.60 -11.72
CA GLU A 5 20.14 3.41 -12.85
C GLU A 5 19.18 3.43 -14.04
N GLU A 6 18.54 2.29 -14.35
CA GLU A 6 17.54 2.22 -15.42
C GLU A 6 16.22 2.88 -15.01
N PHE A 7 15.81 2.75 -13.74
CA PHE A 7 14.62 3.38 -13.19
C PHE A 7 14.78 4.91 -13.06
N GLN A 8 15.92 5.39 -12.58
CA GLN A 8 16.24 6.81 -12.55
C GLN A 8 16.29 7.41 -13.97
N LYS A 9 16.83 6.67 -14.93
CA LYS A 9 16.84 7.09 -16.32
C LYS A 9 15.46 7.08 -16.97
N ALA A 10 14.57 6.18 -16.55
CA ALA A 10 13.16 6.16 -16.96
C ALA A 10 12.37 7.34 -16.34
N MET A 11 12.71 7.76 -15.13
CA MET A 11 12.14 8.96 -14.50
C MET A 11 12.65 10.28 -15.10
N GLU A 12 13.87 10.30 -15.59
CA GLU A 12 14.49 11.46 -16.27
C GLU A 12 14.01 11.62 -17.73
N THR A 13 13.64 10.52 -18.37
CA THR A 13 13.02 10.53 -19.69
C THR A 13 11.51 10.57 -19.55
N THR A 14 10.81 11.32 -20.36
CA THR A 14 9.35 11.51 -20.44
C THR A 14 8.50 10.22 -20.49
N HIS A 15 9.08 9.05 -20.25
CA HIS A 15 8.37 7.78 -20.07
C HIS A 15 7.73 7.75 -18.69
N CYS A 16 6.42 7.66 -18.69
CA CYS A 16 5.65 7.56 -17.46
C CYS A 16 6.07 6.28 -16.70
N LEU A 17 6.35 6.39 -15.41
CA LEU A 17 6.60 5.22 -14.52
C LEU A 17 5.54 4.13 -14.71
N THR A 18 4.32 4.52 -15.05
CA THR A 18 3.22 3.60 -15.38
C THR A 18 3.55 2.71 -16.57
N ASP A 19 4.18 3.23 -17.62
CA ASP A 19 4.52 2.45 -18.81
C ASP A 19 5.63 1.43 -18.51
N GLU A 20 6.63 1.84 -17.74
CA GLU A 20 7.73 0.94 -17.33
C GLU A 20 7.23 -0.17 -16.39
N LEU A 21 6.41 0.16 -15.39
CA LEU A 21 5.86 -0.83 -14.46
C LEU A 21 4.94 -1.84 -15.17
N ASN A 22 4.27 -1.42 -16.23
CA ASN A 22 3.31 -2.24 -16.98
C ASN A 22 3.89 -2.86 -18.27
N ASP A 23 5.19 -2.70 -18.52
CA ASP A 23 5.85 -3.36 -19.65
C ASP A 23 5.94 -4.87 -19.45
N THR A 24 5.10 -5.60 -20.18
CA THR A 24 5.05 -7.06 -20.20
C THR A 24 5.71 -7.67 -21.43
N SER A 25 6.57 -6.92 -22.11
CA SER A 25 7.35 -7.42 -23.23
C SER A 25 8.19 -8.64 -22.84
N GLU A 26 8.52 -9.48 -23.80
CA GLU A 26 9.36 -10.67 -23.54
C GLU A 26 10.74 -10.26 -23.00
N GLN A 27 11.28 -9.17 -23.51
CA GLN A 27 12.57 -8.64 -23.08
C GLN A 27 12.53 -8.24 -21.60
N THR A 28 11.52 -7.45 -21.18
CA THR A 28 11.37 -7.00 -19.79
C THR A 28 11.10 -8.17 -18.86
N VAL A 29 10.19 -9.08 -19.20
CA VAL A 29 9.92 -10.26 -18.37
C VAL A 29 11.16 -11.15 -18.22
N THR A 30 11.99 -11.30 -19.25
CA THR A 30 13.25 -12.05 -19.18
C THR A 30 14.28 -11.36 -18.27
N LYS A 31 14.38 -10.04 -18.35
CA LYS A 31 15.23 -9.23 -17.45
C LYS A 31 14.80 -9.40 -15.99
N VAL A 32 13.51 -9.25 -15.71
CA VAL A 32 12.93 -9.43 -14.38
C VAL A 32 13.16 -10.84 -13.85
N GLN A 33 12.96 -11.86 -14.69
CA GLN A 33 13.27 -13.25 -14.31
C GLN A 33 14.71 -13.40 -13.83
N THR A 34 15.67 -12.88 -14.60
CA THR A 34 17.10 -12.97 -14.25
C THR A 34 17.43 -12.31 -12.91
N ILE A 35 16.78 -11.17 -12.62
CA ILE A 35 16.92 -10.46 -11.35
C ILE A 35 16.34 -11.29 -10.20
N LEU A 36 15.11 -11.77 -10.36
CA LEU A 36 14.41 -12.56 -9.34
C LEU A 36 15.13 -13.89 -9.03
N GLU A 37 15.71 -14.55 -10.04
CA GLU A 37 16.53 -15.76 -9.85
C GLU A 37 17.79 -15.48 -9.02
N LYS A 38 18.42 -14.30 -9.21
CA LYS A 38 19.54 -13.87 -8.38
C LYS A 38 19.10 -13.51 -6.96
N MET A 39 18.00 -12.79 -6.82
CA MET A 39 17.44 -12.45 -5.51
C MET A 39 17.08 -13.70 -4.72
N ARG A 40 16.43 -14.68 -5.33
CA ARG A 40 16.05 -15.92 -4.68
C ARG A 40 17.19 -16.65 -4.00
N LYS A 41 18.38 -16.66 -4.62
CA LYS A 41 19.57 -17.31 -4.05
C LYS A 41 20.03 -16.70 -2.72
N ASN A 42 19.64 -15.44 -2.46
CA ASN A 42 20.03 -14.68 -1.28
C ASN A 42 18.82 -14.35 -0.38
N SER A 43 17.60 -14.77 -0.76
CA SER A 43 16.39 -14.54 -0.01
C SER A 43 16.07 -15.75 0.86
N TYR A 44 15.51 -15.49 2.04
CA TYR A 44 15.04 -16.54 2.94
C TYR A 44 13.91 -17.35 2.28
N SER A 45 12.90 -16.67 1.76
CA SER A 45 11.81 -17.31 1.03
C SER A 45 11.10 -16.32 0.08
N LEU A 46 10.23 -16.86 -0.78
CA LEU A 46 9.26 -16.11 -1.58
C LEU A 46 7.86 -16.54 -1.12
N GLU A 47 7.31 -15.75 -0.22
CA GLU A 47 6.08 -16.03 0.51
C GLU A 47 5.00 -15.00 0.23
N THR A 48 3.76 -15.33 0.57
CA THR A 48 2.63 -14.39 0.50
C THR A 48 2.26 -13.88 1.89
N ASP A 49 2.22 -14.74 2.91
CA ASP A 49 1.67 -14.41 4.23
C ASP A 49 2.62 -14.65 5.41
N SER A 50 3.51 -15.63 5.33
CA SER A 50 4.36 -16.04 6.46
C SER A 50 5.42 -14.99 6.83
N GLY A 51 5.79 -14.11 5.91
CA GLY A 51 6.80 -13.08 6.12
C GLY A 51 6.49 -12.14 7.29
N LYS A 52 5.24 -11.91 7.63
CA LYS A 52 4.82 -11.13 8.81
C LYS A 52 5.34 -11.77 10.10
N ALA A 53 5.02 -13.04 10.31
CA ALA A 53 5.48 -13.77 11.50
C ALA A 53 7.00 -13.97 11.51
N ASP A 54 7.63 -14.13 10.37
CA ASP A 54 9.09 -14.28 10.27
C ASP A 54 9.83 -12.97 10.62
N MET A 55 9.23 -11.79 10.35
CA MET A 55 9.72 -10.49 10.83
C MET A 55 9.60 -10.37 12.35
N VAL A 56 8.41 -10.60 12.91
CA VAL A 56 8.14 -10.47 14.36
C VAL A 56 9.01 -11.43 15.16
N THR A 57 9.25 -12.63 14.66
CA THR A 57 10.12 -13.63 15.34
C THR A 57 11.62 -13.44 15.06
N GLY A 58 12.01 -12.42 14.31
CA GLY A 58 13.41 -12.12 14.02
C GLY A 58 14.10 -13.09 13.05
N LYS A 59 13.37 -13.96 12.36
CA LYS A 59 13.94 -14.86 11.35
C LYS A 59 14.41 -14.12 10.12
N VAL A 60 13.73 -13.03 9.77
CA VAL A 60 14.11 -12.13 8.68
C VAL A 60 14.16 -10.69 9.17
N VAL A 61 15.07 -9.90 8.62
CA VAL A 61 15.30 -8.50 8.99
C VAL A 61 14.79 -7.52 7.92
N LEU A 62 14.41 -8.04 6.76
CA LEU A 62 13.85 -7.28 5.65
C LEU A 62 12.78 -8.12 4.97
N ASN A 63 11.60 -7.55 4.79
CA ASN A 63 10.50 -8.18 4.08
C ASN A 63 9.81 -7.19 3.15
N MET A 64 9.59 -7.58 1.89
CA MET A 64 8.77 -6.82 0.96
C MET A 64 7.32 -7.30 1.11
N GLN A 65 6.44 -6.41 1.55
CA GLN A 65 5.04 -6.75 1.82
C GLN A 65 4.12 -5.56 1.52
N TRP A 66 2.83 -5.80 1.53
CA TRP A 66 1.82 -4.74 1.39
C TRP A 66 1.81 -3.82 2.61
N SER A 67 1.40 -2.57 2.38
CA SER A 67 1.42 -1.53 3.41
C SER A 67 0.61 -1.88 4.67
N GLY A 68 -0.59 -2.43 4.51
CA GLY A 68 -1.40 -2.86 5.66
C GLY A 68 -0.83 -4.07 6.41
N ASP A 69 -0.17 -5.00 5.69
CA ASP A 69 0.60 -6.07 6.33
C ASP A 69 1.82 -5.51 7.07
N GLY A 70 2.41 -4.42 6.56
CA GLY A 70 3.47 -3.68 7.24
C GLY A 70 2.99 -3.07 8.56
N VAL A 71 1.82 -2.42 8.57
CA VAL A 71 1.19 -1.89 9.80
C VAL A 71 0.99 -3.01 10.80
N TYR A 72 0.31 -4.09 10.41
CA TYR A 72 0.08 -5.25 11.29
C TYR A 72 1.39 -5.81 11.87
N THR A 73 2.42 -5.92 11.03
CA THR A 73 3.73 -6.47 11.45
C THR A 73 4.41 -5.56 12.47
N MET A 74 4.35 -4.24 12.29
CA MET A 74 4.88 -3.26 13.23
C MET A 74 4.11 -3.29 14.56
N ASP A 75 2.77 -3.35 14.51
CA ASP A 75 1.92 -3.42 15.71
C ASP A 75 2.16 -4.70 16.53
N GLU A 76 2.37 -5.84 15.86
CA GLU A 76 2.71 -7.09 16.56
C GLU A 76 4.14 -7.07 17.14
N ALA A 77 5.10 -6.52 16.41
CA ALA A 77 6.48 -6.41 16.85
C ALA A 77 6.63 -5.51 18.09
N GLU A 78 5.87 -4.41 18.15
CA GLU A 78 5.85 -3.51 19.31
C GLU A 78 5.42 -4.19 20.62
N LYS A 79 4.51 -5.17 20.55
CA LYS A 79 4.07 -5.95 21.72
C LYS A 79 5.20 -6.74 22.34
N ASP A 80 6.20 -7.10 21.54
CA ASP A 80 7.40 -7.82 21.96
C ASP A 80 8.61 -6.86 22.18
N GLY A 81 8.37 -5.53 22.13
CA GLY A 81 9.40 -4.51 22.31
C GLY A 81 10.36 -4.38 21.12
N LEU A 82 9.96 -4.85 19.94
CA LEU A 82 10.74 -4.74 18.70
C LEU A 82 10.28 -3.52 17.92
N GLU A 83 11.23 -2.71 17.49
CA GLU A 83 10.98 -1.55 16.64
C GLU A 83 11.27 -1.89 15.18
N LEU A 84 10.24 -1.78 14.33
CA LEU A 84 10.33 -1.97 12.89
C LEU A 84 9.97 -0.66 12.18
N SER A 85 10.53 -0.47 10.98
CA SER A 85 10.22 0.67 10.11
C SER A 85 9.67 0.20 8.77
N TYR A 86 8.91 1.07 8.11
CA TYR A 86 8.37 0.87 6.77
C TYR A 86 8.96 1.89 5.81
N ALA A 87 9.42 1.45 4.66
CA ALA A 87 9.97 2.33 3.63
C ALA A 87 9.50 1.92 2.23
N VAL A 88 9.21 2.92 1.41
CA VAL A 88 8.98 2.76 -0.02
C VAL A 88 10.28 3.16 -0.74
N PRO A 89 10.83 2.29 -1.62
CA PRO A 89 12.06 2.60 -2.36
C PRO A 89 12.00 3.92 -3.12
N GLU A 90 13.14 4.60 -3.25
CA GLU A 90 13.24 5.85 -4.01
C GLU A 90 12.91 5.66 -5.50
N GLU A 91 13.19 4.48 -6.02
CA GLU A 91 12.91 4.08 -7.39
C GLU A 91 11.42 4.01 -7.70
N GLY A 92 10.58 3.80 -6.71
CA GLY A 92 9.13 3.76 -6.85
C GLY A 92 8.47 2.51 -6.33
N SER A 93 7.17 2.45 -6.45
CA SER A 93 6.35 1.33 -5.98
C SER A 93 5.09 1.12 -6.82
N ASN A 94 4.49 -0.03 -6.62
CA ASN A 94 3.13 -0.28 -7.07
C ASN A 94 2.13 0.40 -6.14
N LEU A 95 1.20 1.16 -6.72
CA LEU A 95 0.00 1.65 -6.04
C LEU A 95 -1.19 0.80 -6.48
N TRP A 96 -1.95 0.27 -5.54
CA TRP A 96 -3.06 -0.63 -5.83
C TRP A 96 -4.31 -0.24 -5.05
N PHE A 97 -5.45 -0.70 -5.54
CA PHE A 97 -6.76 -0.46 -4.95
C PHE A 97 -7.57 -1.74 -4.95
N ASP A 98 -8.19 -2.03 -3.82
CA ASP A 98 -9.23 -3.05 -3.72
C ASP A 98 -10.61 -2.41 -3.74
N GLY A 99 -11.57 -3.11 -4.30
CA GLY A 99 -12.93 -2.61 -4.41
C GLY A 99 -13.98 -3.72 -4.38
N PHE A 100 -15.18 -3.36 -3.94
CA PHE A 100 -16.32 -4.26 -3.97
C PHE A 100 -16.92 -4.33 -5.36
N CYS A 101 -17.03 -5.53 -5.92
CA CYS A 101 -17.63 -5.78 -7.21
C CYS A 101 -18.94 -6.55 -7.08
N MET A 102 -20.00 -6.04 -7.70
CA MET A 102 -21.24 -6.80 -7.85
C MET A 102 -21.16 -7.66 -9.11
N MET A 103 -21.15 -8.98 -8.93
CA MET A 103 -21.08 -9.92 -10.05
C MET A 103 -22.36 -9.85 -10.89
N LYS A 104 -22.22 -9.50 -12.17
CA LYS A 104 -23.34 -9.29 -13.08
C LYS A 104 -24.32 -10.47 -13.11
N ASN A 105 -23.80 -11.70 -13.17
CA ASN A 105 -24.63 -12.89 -13.17
C ASN A 105 -25.27 -13.18 -11.81
N GLY A 106 -24.67 -12.73 -10.69
CA GLY A 106 -25.19 -12.92 -9.36
C GLY A 106 -26.39 -12.03 -9.01
N ILE A 107 -26.52 -10.90 -9.68
CA ILE A 107 -27.59 -9.91 -9.46
C ILE A 107 -28.58 -9.79 -10.63
N SER A 108 -28.31 -10.46 -11.76
CA SER A 108 -29.14 -10.40 -12.96
C SER A 108 -30.51 -11.03 -12.67
N GLY A 109 -31.58 -10.27 -13.03
CA GLY A 109 -32.96 -10.71 -12.84
C GLY A 109 -33.47 -10.68 -11.40
N ASP A 110 -32.65 -10.29 -10.42
CA ASP A 110 -33.04 -10.20 -9.00
C ASP A 110 -32.81 -8.78 -8.44
N ALA A 111 -33.84 -7.96 -8.52
CA ALA A 111 -33.80 -6.58 -8.03
C ALA A 111 -33.55 -6.51 -6.51
N LYS A 112 -34.03 -7.49 -5.72
CA LYS A 112 -33.84 -7.51 -4.27
C LYS A 112 -32.37 -7.81 -3.91
N LYS A 113 -31.74 -8.75 -4.59
CA LYS A 113 -30.29 -9.01 -4.41
C LYS A 113 -29.44 -7.81 -4.79
N LYS A 114 -29.76 -7.14 -5.90
CA LYS A 114 -29.06 -5.93 -6.30
C LYS A 114 -29.20 -4.84 -5.23
N GLN A 115 -30.40 -4.60 -4.74
CA GLN A 115 -30.67 -3.61 -3.70
C GLN A 115 -29.96 -3.96 -2.39
N ALA A 116 -29.95 -5.22 -1.98
CA ALA A 116 -29.24 -5.68 -0.79
C ALA A 116 -27.72 -5.48 -0.93
N ALA A 117 -27.12 -5.82 -2.08
CA ALA A 117 -25.70 -5.60 -2.35
C ALA A 117 -25.34 -4.11 -2.31
N GLN A 118 -26.15 -3.24 -2.91
CA GLN A 118 -25.97 -1.79 -2.86
C GLN A 118 -26.09 -1.26 -1.42
N ALA A 119 -27.08 -1.72 -0.66
CA ALA A 119 -27.27 -1.34 0.73
C ALA A 119 -26.07 -1.75 1.60
N PHE A 120 -25.53 -2.95 1.38
CA PHE A 120 -24.32 -3.43 2.05
C PHE A 120 -23.10 -2.55 1.74
N ILE A 121 -22.84 -2.29 0.45
CA ILE A 121 -21.70 -1.43 0.03
C ILE A 121 -21.85 -0.04 0.64
N ASN A 122 -23.05 0.56 0.58
CA ASN A 122 -23.31 1.86 1.19
C ASN A 122 -23.10 1.84 2.71
N TYR A 123 -23.51 0.77 3.38
CA TYR A 123 -23.34 0.63 4.83
C TYR A 123 -21.87 0.58 5.23
N ILE A 124 -21.06 -0.25 4.57
CA ILE A 124 -19.64 -0.37 4.90
C ILE A 124 -18.81 0.84 4.46
N SER A 125 -19.32 1.65 3.51
CA SER A 125 -18.69 2.90 3.07
C SER A 125 -19.04 4.11 3.94
N ARG A 126 -19.88 3.96 4.94
CA ARG A 126 -20.13 5.04 5.92
C ARG A 126 -18.87 5.28 6.73
N PRO A 127 -18.50 6.55 7.00
CA PRO A 127 -17.25 6.88 7.71
C PRO A 127 -17.09 6.18 9.06
N ASP A 128 -18.17 6.02 9.83
CA ASP A 128 -18.17 5.32 11.12
C ASP A 128 -17.85 3.81 11.00
N ASN A 129 -18.29 3.16 9.92
CA ASN A 129 -17.98 1.77 9.64
C ASN A 129 -16.61 1.63 8.98
N VAL A 130 -16.22 2.59 8.15
CA VAL A 130 -14.90 2.67 7.54
C VAL A 130 -13.80 2.67 8.62
N ILE A 131 -13.92 3.51 9.64
CA ILE A 131 -12.96 3.55 10.76
C ILE A 131 -12.83 2.19 11.44
N ARG A 132 -13.94 1.52 11.75
CA ARG A 132 -13.91 0.20 12.36
C ARG A 132 -13.18 -0.83 11.48
N ASN A 133 -13.41 -0.75 10.17
CA ASN A 133 -12.76 -1.63 9.22
C ASN A 133 -11.25 -1.32 9.12
N MET A 134 -10.87 -0.05 9.02
CA MET A 134 -9.46 0.38 9.00
C MET A 134 -8.71 -0.07 10.26
N TYR A 135 -9.30 0.14 11.42
CA TYR A 135 -8.73 -0.29 12.71
C TYR A 135 -8.48 -1.81 12.76
N TYR A 136 -9.40 -2.60 12.19
CA TYR A 136 -9.31 -4.05 12.24
C TYR A 136 -8.35 -4.65 11.21
N VAL A 137 -8.29 -4.07 10.00
CA VAL A 137 -7.50 -4.66 8.89
C VAL A 137 -6.17 -3.96 8.62
N GLY A 138 -5.92 -2.78 9.19
CA GLY A 138 -4.68 -2.02 9.01
C GLY A 138 -4.53 -1.33 7.64
N TYR A 139 -5.52 -1.41 6.75
CA TYR A 139 -5.48 -0.78 5.43
C TYR A 139 -6.26 0.53 5.39
N THR A 140 -5.76 1.49 4.61
CA THR A 140 -6.38 2.80 4.44
C THR A 140 -7.54 2.73 3.46
N SER A 141 -8.70 3.30 3.83
CA SER A 141 -9.84 3.45 2.94
C SER A 141 -9.68 4.66 2.03
N VAL A 142 -10.25 4.59 0.82
CA VAL A 142 -10.41 5.76 -0.07
C VAL A 142 -11.50 6.73 0.39
N ILE A 143 -12.26 6.39 1.42
CA ILE A 143 -13.31 7.24 1.99
C ILE A 143 -12.66 8.25 2.93
N ALA A 144 -12.72 9.53 2.58
CA ALA A 144 -12.12 10.61 3.36
C ALA A 144 -13.07 11.20 4.46
N GLY A 145 -14.29 10.71 4.60
CA GLY A 145 -15.19 11.08 5.68
C GLY A 145 -16.09 12.28 5.44
N GLY A 146 -16.04 12.93 4.28
CA GLY A 146 -16.88 14.09 3.96
C GLY A 146 -16.75 15.22 4.99
N ASP A 147 -17.88 15.86 5.35
CA ASP A 147 -17.89 17.04 6.21
C ASP A 147 -17.59 16.78 7.71
N SER A 148 -17.52 15.53 8.13
CA SER A 148 -17.37 15.19 9.56
C SER A 148 -15.95 15.21 10.09
N ASP A 149 -14.94 15.27 9.23
CA ASP A 149 -13.52 15.11 9.55
C ASP A 149 -13.22 13.81 10.35
N LEU A 150 -14.14 12.86 10.32
CA LEU A 150 -14.10 11.69 11.19
C LEU A 150 -12.89 10.79 10.88
N ILE A 151 -12.55 10.65 9.60
CA ILE A 151 -11.38 9.86 9.18
C ILE A 151 -10.08 10.57 9.58
N PHE A 152 -10.03 11.91 9.48
CA PHE A 152 -8.86 12.66 9.93
C PHE A 152 -8.68 12.54 11.45
N LYS A 153 -9.76 12.69 12.22
CA LYS A 153 -9.73 12.49 13.69
C LYS A 153 -9.31 11.07 14.08
N TYR A 154 -9.67 10.07 13.26
CA TYR A 154 -9.19 8.70 13.47
C TYR A 154 -7.69 8.58 13.22
N ALA A 155 -7.16 9.20 12.15
CA ALA A 155 -5.73 9.22 11.89
C ALA A 155 -4.95 9.95 13.00
N ASP A 156 -5.49 11.06 13.50
CA ASP A 156 -4.95 11.80 14.63
C ASP A 156 -4.95 10.95 15.92
N TRP A 157 -6.04 10.29 16.22
CA TRP A 157 -6.11 9.36 17.36
C TRP A 157 -5.13 8.20 17.26
N CYS A 158 -4.85 7.68 16.05
CA CYS A 158 -3.91 6.57 15.85
C CYS A 158 -2.45 7.00 15.93
N TYR A 159 -2.12 8.19 15.41
CA TYR A 159 -0.75 8.58 15.08
C TYR A 159 -0.35 9.95 15.59
N GLY A 160 -1.32 10.74 16.09
CA GLY A 160 -1.03 12.06 16.68
C GLY A 160 -0.13 11.95 17.90
N ALA A 161 0.71 12.94 18.08
CA ALA A 161 1.59 13.04 19.25
C ALA A 161 0.78 13.30 20.52
N GLU A 162 1.19 12.73 21.64
CA GLU A 162 0.65 13.05 22.97
C GLU A 162 1.11 14.46 23.40
N GLU A 163 0.40 15.07 24.38
CA GLU A 163 0.68 16.44 24.84
C GLU A 163 2.10 16.64 25.42
N ASP A 164 2.72 15.58 25.92
CA ASP A 164 4.05 15.57 26.53
C ASP A 164 5.16 15.07 25.59
N GLU A 165 4.84 14.81 24.33
CA GLU A 165 5.82 14.37 23.33
C GLU A 165 6.73 15.52 22.91
N GLU A 166 8.04 15.40 23.19
CA GLU A 166 9.02 16.47 22.91
C GLU A 166 9.51 16.47 21.46
N GLU A 167 9.55 15.30 20.81
CA GLU A 167 10.08 15.16 19.45
C GLU A 167 8.99 14.88 18.43
N VAL A 168 8.33 15.94 17.97
CA VAL A 168 7.28 15.87 16.97
C VAL A 168 7.69 16.44 15.61
N SER A 169 6.97 16.05 14.59
CA SER A 169 7.07 16.62 13.24
C SER A 169 5.71 16.71 12.57
N PRO A 170 5.48 17.74 11.74
CA PRO A 170 4.24 17.85 10.98
C PRO A 170 4.17 16.78 9.88
N TYR A 171 3.03 16.12 9.75
CA TYR A 171 2.73 15.14 8.71
C TYR A 171 1.51 15.60 7.92
N ASP A 172 1.72 15.98 6.65
CA ASP A 172 0.69 16.61 5.82
C ASP A 172 -0.17 15.57 5.09
N LEU A 173 -1.45 15.48 5.48
CA LEU A 173 -2.48 14.66 4.87
C LEU A 173 -3.42 15.44 3.94
N SER A 174 -3.12 16.70 3.62
CA SER A 174 -3.98 17.58 2.82
C SER A 174 -4.29 17.04 1.43
N TYR A 175 -3.40 16.22 0.87
CA TYR A 175 -3.61 15.59 -0.43
C TYR A 175 -4.73 14.56 -0.42
N PHE A 176 -5.03 13.97 0.74
CA PHE A 176 -6.02 12.91 0.93
C PHE A 176 -7.43 13.46 1.18
N PHE A 177 -7.53 14.66 1.79
CA PHE A 177 -8.81 15.25 2.16
C PHE A 177 -9.25 16.34 1.19
N SER A 178 -10.51 16.31 0.77
CA SER A 178 -11.13 17.40 0.01
C SER A 178 -11.31 18.64 0.87
N GLY A 179 -11.21 19.83 0.26
CA GLY A 179 -11.32 21.09 0.99
C GLY A 179 -10.06 21.58 1.71
N ALA A 180 -8.95 20.83 1.63
CA ALA A 180 -7.67 21.23 2.22
C ALA A 180 -7.17 22.58 1.71
N LYS A 181 -7.46 22.93 0.45
CA LYS A 181 -7.08 24.22 -0.16
C LYS A 181 -7.78 25.43 0.46
N GLU A 182 -8.97 25.23 1.01
CA GLU A 182 -9.80 26.28 1.61
C GLU A 182 -9.38 26.59 3.04
N THR A 183 -8.76 25.63 3.72
CA THR A 183 -8.29 25.75 5.10
C THR A 183 -6.86 25.22 5.20
N PRO A 184 -5.85 26.07 5.01
CA PRO A 184 -4.45 25.66 5.13
C PRO A 184 -4.17 25.03 6.50
N ASN A 185 -3.36 23.97 6.51
CA ASN A 185 -2.92 23.22 7.70
C ASN A 185 -4.04 22.47 8.47
N LYS A 186 -5.28 22.47 7.97
CA LYS A 186 -6.39 21.74 8.63
C LYS A 186 -6.13 20.24 8.77
N TYR A 187 -5.42 19.66 7.80
CA TYR A 187 -5.14 18.22 7.72
C TYR A 187 -3.66 17.91 7.86
N VAL A 188 -2.98 18.64 8.74
CA VAL A 188 -1.60 18.35 9.15
C VAL A 188 -1.65 17.77 10.56
N LEU A 189 -1.10 16.57 10.74
CA LEU A 189 -0.92 15.94 12.04
C LEU A 189 0.42 16.36 12.62
N GLU A 190 0.47 16.57 13.93
CA GLU A 190 1.75 16.51 14.67
C GLU A 190 1.95 15.07 15.10
N VAL A 191 3.01 14.43 14.62
CA VAL A 191 3.30 13.02 14.90
C VAL A 191 4.65 12.88 15.59
N PRO A 192 4.86 11.88 16.46
CA PRO A 192 6.20 11.54 16.95
C PRO A 192 7.14 11.31 15.78
N LYS A 193 8.36 11.83 15.81
CA LYS A 193 9.32 11.73 14.69
C LYS A 193 9.50 10.32 14.12
N PRO A 194 9.56 9.25 14.93
CA PRO A 194 9.69 7.90 14.42
C PRO A 194 8.51 7.47 13.52
N GLN A 195 7.32 8.01 13.75
CA GLN A 195 6.11 7.66 12.97
C GLN A 195 6.23 8.01 11.48
N ALA A 196 7.06 9.01 11.10
CA ALA A 196 7.31 9.37 9.71
C ALA A 196 7.88 8.20 8.85
N SER A 197 8.47 7.18 9.50
CA SER A 197 8.96 5.95 8.87
C SER A 197 8.27 4.68 9.38
N ARG A 198 7.10 4.79 10.00
CA ARG A 198 6.36 3.69 10.62
C ARG A 198 4.92 3.59 10.10
N GLN A 199 3.97 3.31 10.98
CA GLN A 199 2.59 3.01 10.59
C GLN A 199 1.92 4.14 9.78
N VAL A 200 2.12 5.41 10.18
CA VAL A 200 1.49 6.52 9.45
C VAL A 200 1.98 6.61 8.01
N SER A 201 3.28 6.39 7.76
CA SER A 201 3.83 6.42 6.41
C SER A 201 3.38 5.21 5.56
N ALA A 202 3.10 4.08 6.18
CA ALA A 202 2.57 2.91 5.50
C ALA A 202 1.08 3.09 5.12
N GLN A 203 0.28 3.72 5.98
CA GLN A 203 -1.14 3.97 5.72
C GLN A 203 -1.41 5.21 4.88
N TYR A 204 -0.64 6.26 5.09
CA TYR A 204 -0.80 7.56 4.43
C TYR A 204 0.55 8.01 3.86
N PRO A 205 1.04 7.37 2.79
CA PRO A 205 2.33 7.72 2.21
C PRO A 205 2.35 9.18 1.77
N GLU A 206 3.48 9.86 1.98
CA GLU A 206 3.64 11.24 1.55
C GLU A 206 3.38 11.43 0.06
N GLN A 207 2.99 12.63 -0.34
CA GLN A 207 2.73 12.95 -1.75
C GLN A 207 3.94 12.68 -2.66
N SER A 208 5.15 12.83 -2.12
CA SER A 208 6.42 12.48 -2.79
C SER A 208 6.48 10.99 -3.18
N VAL A 209 6.00 10.10 -2.32
CA VAL A 209 5.89 8.66 -2.56
C VAL A 209 4.85 8.35 -3.62
N LEU A 210 3.68 9.00 -3.55
CA LEU A 210 2.61 8.82 -4.53
C LEU A 210 3.06 9.23 -5.94
N LYS A 211 3.84 10.30 -6.06
CA LYS A 211 4.36 10.78 -7.35
C LYS A 211 5.34 9.80 -8.02
N ARG A 212 6.00 8.94 -7.24
CA ARG A 212 6.87 7.86 -7.71
C ARG A 212 6.24 6.48 -7.62
N SER A 213 4.91 6.41 -7.61
CA SER A 213 4.15 5.16 -7.59
C SER A 213 3.29 5.06 -8.83
N ALA A 214 3.07 3.83 -9.30
CA ALA A 214 2.26 3.58 -10.48
C ALA A 214 1.27 2.43 -10.23
N VAL A 215 0.11 2.52 -10.88
CA VAL A 215 -0.93 1.50 -10.80
C VAL A 215 -0.66 0.42 -11.83
N MET A 216 -0.68 -0.84 -11.40
CA MET A 216 -0.61 -1.99 -12.29
C MET A 216 -1.89 -2.11 -13.13
N GLN A 217 -1.72 -2.23 -14.45
CA GLN A 217 -2.82 -2.34 -15.40
C GLN A 217 -3.29 -3.79 -15.57
N CYS A 218 -4.41 -3.96 -16.26
CA CYS A 218 -4.89 -5.28 -16.64
C CYS A 218 -4.03 -5.83 -17.80
N PHE A 219 -3.39 -6.97 -17.58
CA PHE A 219 -2.56 -7.60 -18.59
C PHE A 219 -3.37 -8.52 -19.50
N SER A 220 -2.92 -8.68 -20.75
CA SER A 220 -3.48 -9.64 -21.69
C SER A 220 -3.29 -11.09 -21.19
N GLU A 221 -4.08 -12.02 -21.69
CA GLU A 221 -3.90 -13.44 -21.36
C GLU A 221 -2.49 -13.97 -21.74
N GLU A 222 -1.93 -13.46 -22.82
CA GLU A 222 -0.58 -13.84 -23.26
C GLU A 222 0.47 -13.33 -22.28
N ALA A 223 0.37 -12.07 -21.84
CA ALA A 223 1.23 -11.49 -20.83
C ALA A 223 1.13 -12.25 -19.50
N ASN A 224 -0.09 -12.55 -19.04
CA ASN A 224 -0.32 -13.32 -17.83
C ASN A 224 0.29 -14.74 -17.92
N ARG A 225 0.18 -15.41 -19.06
CA ARG A 225 0.83 -16.71 -19.27
C ARG A 225 2.36 -16.60 -19.23
N ARG A 226 2.92 -15.54 -19.82
CA ARG A 226 4.37 -15.26 -19.80
C ARG A 226 4.87 -15.04 -18.39
N ILE A 227 4.21 -14.18 -17.63
CA ILE A 227 4.53 -13.88 -16.23
C ILE A 227 4.39 -15.14 -15.36
N SER A 228 3.31 -15.91 -15.53
CA SER A 228 3.12 -17.16 -14.78
C SER A 228 4.25 -18.17 -15.03
N ARG A 229 4.68 -18.33 -16.27
CA ARG A 229 5.83 -19.19 -16.61
C ARG A 229 7.13 -18.68 -15.98
N MET A 230 7.36 -17.38 -16.00
CA MET A 230 8.49 -16.74 -15.33
C MET A 230 8.47 -17.07 -13.83
N TRP A 231 7.37 -16.89 -13.16
CA TRP A 231 7.24 -17.21 -11.73
C TRP A 231 7.46 -18.68 -11.40
N ILE A 232 6.97 -19.59 -12.23
CA ILE A 232 7.24 -21.04 -12.06
C ILE A 232 8.77 -21.29 -12.10
N ARG A 233 9.49 -20.68 -13.04
CA ARG A 233 10.95 -20.82 -13.14
C ARG A 233 11.66 -20.24 -11.92
N VAL A 234 11.28 -19.03 -11.51
CA VAL A 234 11.88 -18.36 -10.35
C VAL A 234 11.66 -19.17 -9.06
N ARG A 235 10.47 -19.77 -8.87
CA ARG A 235 10.13 -20.48 -7.62
C ARG A 235 10.61 -21.93 -7.57
N CYS A 236 10.68 -22.60 -8.71
CA CYS A 236 10.90 -24.06 -8.74
C CYS A 236 12.30 -24.47 -9.21
N PHE A 237 13.06 -23.58 -9.82
CA PHE A 237 14.38 -23.87 -10.38
C PHE A 237 15.40 -22.79 -9.98
#